data_b8cedbd40a03719d982f5420817f5491
#
_entry.id   b8cedbd40a03719d982f5420817f5491
#
_cell.length_a   1.000
_cell.length_b   1.000
_cell.length_c   1.000
_cell.angle_alpha   90.00
_cell.angle_beta   90.00
_cell.angle_gamma   90.00
#
_symmetry.space_group_name_H-M   'P 1'
#
loop_
_entity.id
_entity.type
_entity.pdbx_description
1 polymer ?
#
loop_
_entity_poly.entity_id
_entity_poly.type
_entity_poly.pdbx_seq_one_letter_code
_entity_poly.pdbx_strand_id
1 'polypeptide(L)'
;IGVASTKAFLGQMLGMYKIAYSLNGKEFDNQKIVDYIKRVLELDTLIQGIASQYYLYQNFIYIGRNTNYPLALEGALKLKEISYIHAEAYPAGELKHGPIALVSEDMPTLAICPQDSVYNKTLSNIEEIKARNGKVLAIATEGDEKISKIVDDVIFVPKVEEELYPFLIAIPLQLFAYHVADLRECDIDKPRNLAKSVTVE
;
A
#
# COMPACT_ATOMS: atom_id res chain seq x y z
N ILE A 1 8.86 9.15 18.98
CA ILE A 1 7.68 9.72 18.29
C ILE A 1 8.09 10.01 16.86
N GLY A 2 7.65 9.16 15.94
CA GLY A 2 8.00 9.30 14.53
C GLY A 2 7.32 10.50 13.86
N VAL A 3 7.97 11.05 12.83
CA VAL A 3 7.43 12.13 12.01
C VAL A 3 6.38 11.59 11.04
N ALA A 4 6.66 10.46 10.37
CA ALA A 4 5.75 9.84 9.41
C ALA A 4 4.45 9.37 10.09
N SER A 5 3.31 9.71 9.49
CA SER A 5 1.99 9.36 10.03
C SER A 5 1.64 7.91 9.71
N THR A 6 1.34 7.11 10.71
CA THR A 6 0.87 5.73 10.58
C THR A 6 -0.44 5.52 11.37
N LYS A 7 -0.37 5.40 12.69
CA LYS A 7 -1.57 5.27 13.55
C LYS A 7 -2.54 6.43 13.39
N ALA A 8 -2.03 7.66 13.19
CA ALA A 8 -2.89 8.82 12.99
C ALA A 8 -3.69 8.72 11.68
N PHE A 9 -3.10 8.22 10.59
CA PHE A 9 -3.82 7.95 9.34
C PHE A 9 -4.98 6.97 9.54
N LEU A 10 -4.72 5.83 10.18
CA LEU A 10 -5.78 4.84 10.49
C LEU A 10 -6.85 5.42 11.42
N GLY A 11 -6.46 6.22 12.42
CA GLY A 11 -7.39 6.86 13.36
C GLY A 11 -8.28 7.91 12.68
N GLN A 12 -7.73 8.69 11.74
CA GLN A 12 -8.51 9.64 10.94
C GLN A 12 -9.49 8.90 10.02
N MET A 13 -9.05 7.84 9.35
CA MET A 13 -9.91 6.98 8.54
C MET A 13 -11.07 6.43 9.38
N LEU A 14 -10.77 5.87 10.56
CA LEU A 14 -11.80 5.35 11.48
C LEU A 14 -12.81 6.43 11.88
N GLY A 15 -12.35 7.65 12.16
CA GLY A 15 -13.23 8.78 12.49
C GLY A 15 -14.20 9.09 11.34
N MET A 16 -13.70 9.15 10.10
CA MET A 16 -14.52 9.40 8.91
C MET A 16 -15.54 8.26 8.65
N TYR A 17 -15.12 7.01 8.83
CA TYR A 17 -16.03 5.86 8.69
C TYR A 17 -17.14 5.89 9.74
N LYS A 18 -16.84 6.19 11.01
CA LYS A 18 -17.84 6.31 12.06
C LYS A 18 -18.87 7.40 11.75
N ILE A 19 -18.42 8.55 11.25
CA ILE A 19 -19.31 9.63 10.81
C ILE A 19 -20.20 9.15 9.66
N ALA A 20 -19.62 8.53 8.63
CA ALA A 20 -20.38 8.04 7.48
C ALA A 20 -21.42 6.98 7.87
N TYR A 21 -21.05 6.03 8.71
CA TYR A 21 -21.99 5.02 9.23
C TYR A 21 -23.12 5.65 10.03
N SER A 22 -22.80 6.59 10.95
CA SER A 22 -23.79 7.30 11.76
C SER A 22 -24.78 8.09 10.89
N LEU A 23 -24.31 8.79 9.85
CA LEU A 23 -25.16 9.53 8.92
C LEU A 23 -26.12 8.62 8.16
N ASN A 24 -25.75 7.33 7.97
CA ASN A 24 -26.59 6.32 7.35
C ASN A 24 -27.44 5.52 8.35
N GLY A 25 -27.50 5.94 9.61
CA GLY A 25 -28.23 5.23 10.66
C GLY A 25 -27.68 3.85 11.00
N LYS A 26 -26.38 3.61 10.72
CA LYS A 26 -25.68 2.35 10.98
C LYS A 26 -24.64 2.53 12.10
N GLU A 27 -24.39 1.46 12.80
CA GLU A 27 -23.30 1.38 13.79
C GLU A 27 -22.07 0.75 13.14
N PHE A 28 -20.87 1.31 13.42
CA PHE A 28 -19.60 0.78 12.91
C PHE A 28 -19.01 -0.18 13.94
N ASP A 29 -18.81 -1.44 13.56
CA ASP A 29 -18.23 -2.45 14.43
C ASP A 29 -16.71 -2.25 14.57
N ASN A 30 -16.35 -1.58 15.67
CA ASN A 30 -14.94 -1.32 15.98
C ASN A 30 -14.18 -2.61 16.32
N GLN A 31 -14.83 -3.59 16.99
CA GLN A 31 -14.14 -4.82 17.41
C GLN A 31 -13.75 -5.66 16.20
N LYS A 32 -14.64 -5.76 15.24
CA LYS A 32 -14.38 -6.46 13.97
C LYS A 32 -13.13 -5.93 13.26
N ILE A 33 -13.00 -4.59 13.17
CA ILE A 33 -11.81 -3.96 12.57
C ILE A 33 -10.54 -4.23 13.38
N VAL A 34 -10.60 -4.16 14.70
CA VAL A 34 -9.45 -4.47 15.57
C VAL A 34 -8.97 -5.89 15.36
N ASP A 35 -9.88 -6.86 15.24
CA ASP A 35 -9.52 -8.26 15.07
C ASP A 35 -8.89 -8.52 13.68
N TYR A 36 -9.39 -7.88 12.63
CA TYR A 36 -8.74 -7.93 11.32
C TYR A 36 -7.36 -7.27 11.32
N ILE A 37 -7.21 -6.11 11.95
CA ILE A 37 -5.92 -5.43 12.08
C ILE A 37 -4.88 -6.32 12.76
N LYS A 38 -5.26 -7.02 13.85
CA LYS A 38 -4.36 -7.97 14.52
C LYS A 38 -3.88 -9.07 13.57
N ARG A 39 -4.78 -9.66 12.78
CA ARG A 39 -4.42 -10.68 11.78
C ARG A 39 -3.44 -10.13 10.73
N VAL A 40 -3.65 -8.90 10.26
CA VAL A 40 -2.75 -8.28 9.28
C VAL A 40 -1.38 -7.97 9.88
N LEU A 41 -1.32 -7.61 11.18
CA LEU A 41 -0.05 -7.39 11.88
C LEU A 41 0.78 -8.69 12.03
N GLU A 42 0.14 -9.86 12.02
CA GLU A 42 0.83 -11.16 12.02
C GLU A 42 1.64 -11.41 10.73
N LEU A 43 1.40 -10.63 9.67
CA LEU A 43 2.14 -10.68 8.42
C LEU A 43 3.51 -9.99 8.49
N ASP A 44 3.87 -9.36 9.60
CA ASP A 44 5.09 -8.55 9.77
C ASP A 44 6.35 -9.25 9.27
N THR A 45 6.61 -10.48 9.74
CA THR A 45 7.78 -11.28 9.32
C THR A 45 7.77 -11.62 7.82
N LEU A 46 6.59 -11.92 7.25
CA LEU A 46 6.45 -12.17 5.82
C LEU A 46 6.80 -10.89 5.02
N ILE A 47 6.26 -9.76 5.46
CA ILE A 47 6.50 -8.46 4.80
C ILE A 47 7.97 -8.07 4.89
N GLN A 48 8.64 -8.34 6.02
CA GLN A 48 10.09 -8.16 6.17
C GLN A 48 10.87 -9.00 5.15
N GLY A 49 10.51 -10.27 4.99
CA GLY A 49 11.12 -11.17 3.99
C GLY A 49 10.94 -10.64 2.56
N ILE A 50 9.75 -10.14 2.22
CA ILE A 50 9.49 -9.50 0.92
C ILE A 50 10.32 -8.22 0.78
N ALA A 51 10.31 -7.34 1.77
CA ALA A 51 11.06 -6.08 1.74
C ALA A 51 12.55 -6.29 1.46
N SER A 52 13.14 -7.39 1.93
CA SER A 52 14.54 -7.75 1.69
C SER A 52 14.88 -7.98 0.21
N GLN A 53 13.90 -8.25 -0.63
CA GLN A 53 14.08 -8.39 -2.08
C GLN A 53 13.96 -7.06 -2.83
N TYR A 54 13.45 -6.00 -2.15
CA TYR A 54 13.09 -4.73 -2.78
C TYR A 54 13.88 -3.52 -2.26
N TYR A 55 14.58 -3.61 -1.13
CA TYR A 55 15.20 -2.44 -0.47
C TYR A 55 16.32 -1.76 -1.27
N LEU A 56 16.92 -2.45 -2.25
CA LEU A 56 17.98 -1.89 -3.10
C LEU A 56 17.45 -1.07 -4.28
N TYR A 57 16.17 -1.21 -4.65
CA TYR A 57 15.60 -0.42 -5.71
C TYR A 57 15.56 1.07 -5.34
N GLN A 58 15.74 1.95 -6.32
CA GLN A 58 15.76 3.40 -6.13
C GLN A 58 14.45 4.07 -6.52
N ASN A 59 13.63 3.37 -7.30
CA ASN A 59 12.36 3.88 -7.80
C ASN A 59 11.27 2.84 -7.63
N PHE A 60 10.04 3.30 -7.39
CA PHE A 60 8.84 2.47 -7.27
C PHE A 60 7.65 3.13 -7.93
N ILE A 61 6.83 2.32 -8.59
CA ILE A 61 5.48 2.69 -8.99
C ILE A 61 4.50 2.05 -8.01
N TYR A 62 3.48 2.82 -7.59
CA TYR A 62 2.34 2.31 -6.85
C TYR A 62 1.09 2.44 -7.71
N ILE A 63 0.23 1.44 -7.72
CA ILE A 63 -1.03 1.50 -8.48
C ILE A 63 -2.23 1.04 -7.67
N GLY A 64 -3.37 1.67 -7.92
CA GLY A 64 -4.66 1.30 -7.36
C GLY A 64 -5.81 1.88 -8.20
N ARG A 65 -7.02 1.37 -7.99
CA ARG A 65 -8.26 1.90 -8.58
C ARG A 65 -9.25 2.30 -7.51
N ASN A 66 -10.11 3.26 -7.78
CA ASN A 66 -11.12 3.76 -6.84
C ASN A 66 -10.49 4.07 -5.47
N THR A 67 -11.03 3.52 -4.40
CA THR A 67 -10.53 3.67 -3.01
C THR A 67 -9.11 3.15 -2.80
N ASN A 68 -8.61 2.27 -3.69
CA ASN A 68 -7.25 1.76 -3.62
C ASN A 68 -6.20 2.76 -4.14
N TYR A 69 -6.58 3.73 -4.97
CA TYR A 69 -5.65 4.75 -5.44
C TYR A 69 -5.18 5.71 -4.32
N PRO A 70 -6.05 6.27 -3.48
CA PRO A 70 -5.61 6.99 -2.28
C PRO A 70 -4.68 6.19 -1.36
N LEU A 71 -4.88 4.87 -1.24
CA LEU A 71 -3.98 4.00 -0.49
C LEU A 71 -2.63 3.83 -1.19
N ALA A 72 -2.62 3.76 -2.51
CA ALA A 72 -1.38 3.74 -3.28
C ALA A 72 -0.57 5.05 -3.08
N LEU A 73 -1.25 6.20 -3.03
CA LEU A 73 -0.62 7.48 -2.69
C LEU A 73 0.00 7.46 -1.29
N GLU A 74 -0.73 6.94 -0.29
CA GLU A 74 -0.23 6.81 1.09
C GLU A 74 0.97 5.86 1.17
N GLY A 75 0.92 4.71 0.49
CA GLY A 75 2.03 3.76 0.44
C GLY A 75 3.29 4.36 -0.19
N ALA A 76 3.14 5.03 -1.34
CA ALA A 76 4.22 5.73 -2.01
C ALA A 76 4.80 6.87 -1.14
N LEU A 77 3.92 7.59 -0.43
CA LEU A 77 4.32 8.63 0.51
C LEU A 77 5.16 8.04 1.65
N LYS A 78 4.72 6.97 2.29
CA LYS A 78 5.46 6.33 3.38
C LYS A 78 6.82 5.84 2.91
N LEU A 79 6.88 5.18 1.76
CA LEU A 79 8.16 4.68 1.23
C LEU A 79 9.14 5.83 1.00
N LYS A 80 8.73 6.91 0.33
CA LYS A 80 9.63 8.04 0.06
C LYS A 80 10.03 8.81 1.32
N GLU A 81 9.12 8.97 2.29
CA GLU A 81 9.38 9.72 3.52
C GLU A 81 10.49 9.10 4.37
N ILE A 82 10.48 7.77 4.54
CA ILE A 82 11.34 7.11 5.52
C ILE A 82 12.50 6.32 4.90
N SER A 83 12.41 5.91 3.62
CA SER A 83 13.49 5.17 2.94
C SER A 83 14.24 5.96 1.88
N TYR A 84 13.75 7.16 1.53
CA TYR A 84 14.29 8.04 0.48
C TYR A 84 14.25 7.44 -0.94
N ILE A 85 13.52 6.35 -1.12
CA ILE A 85 13.25 5.80 -2.45
C ILE A 85 12.26 6.73 -3.17
N HIS A 86 12.53 7.05 -4.43
CA HIS A 86 11.58 7.75 -5.26
C HIS A 86 10.36 6.85 -5.54
N ALA A 87 9.21 7.20 -5.03
CA ALA A 87 7.99 6.42 -5.16
C ALA A 87 6.83 7.30 -5.61
N GLU A 88 6.15 6.90 -6.67
CA GLU A 88 4.98 7.61 -7.18
C GLU A 88 3.79 6.67 -7.35
N ALA A 89 2.59 7.22 -7.10
CA ALA A 89 1.36 6.47 -7.27
C ALA A 89 0.54 6.98 -8.44
N TYR A 90 0.00 6.06 -9.22
CA TYR A 90 -0.87 6.34 -10.36
C TYR A 90 -2.21 5.59 -10.24
N PRO A 91 -3.32 6.18 -10.70
CA PRO A 91 -4.52 5.40 -10.95
C PRO A 91 -4.17 4.31 -11.98
N ALA A 92 -4.43 3.04 -11.67
CA ALA A 92 -3.98 1.94 -12.52
C ALA A 92 -4.48 2.05 -13.96
N GLY A 93 -5.67 2.62 -14.17
CA GLY A 93 -6.21 2.88 -15.51
C GLY A 93 -5.48 3.94 -16.32
N GLU A 94 -4.73 4.82 -15.67
CA GLU A 94 -4.00 5.93 -16.30
C GLU A 94 -2.56 5.57 -16.67
N LEU A 95 -2.06 4.41 -16.24
CA LEU A 95 -0.69 3.97 -16.57
C LEU A 95 -0.40 4.04 -18.07
N LYS A 96 -1.33 3.59 -18.90
CA LYS A 96 -1.19 3.56 -20.36
C LYS A 96 -1.06 4.93 -21.03
N HIS A 97 -1.37 6.01 -20.32
CA HIS A 97 -1.31 7.37 -20.84
C HIS A 97 0.02 8.09 -20.60
N GLY A 98 1.08 7.33 -20.30
CA GLY A 98 2.43 7.87 -20.12
C GLY A 98 3.29 7.05 -19.16
N PRO A 99 2.88 6.88 -17.89
CA PRO A 99 3.73 6.23 -16.88
C PRO A 99 4.17 4.79 -17.22
N ILE A 100 3.43 4.09 -18.05
CA ILE A 100 3.79 2.74 -18.52
C ILE A 100 5.15 2.69 -19.25
N ALA A 101 5.61 3.83 -19.77
CA ALA A 101 6.95 3.95 -20.36
C ALA A 101 8.09 3.77 -19.34
N LEU A 102 7.81 3.94 -18.05
CA LEU A 102 8.77 3.76 -16.96
C LEU A 102 8.90 2.29 -16.52
N VAL A 103 7.99 1.42 -16.95
CA VAL A 103 7.97 0.02 -16.52
C VAL A 103 9.20 -0.69 -17.02
N SER A 104 9.98 -1.26 -16.10
CA SER A 104 11.18 -2.05 -16.35
C SER A 104 11.42 -2.99 -15.16
N GLU A 105 12.42 -3.88 -15.29
CA GLU A 105 12.85 -4.74 -14.18
C GLU A 105 13.41 -3.94 -12.98
N ASP A 106 13.98 -2.75 -13.25
CA ASP A 106 14.56 -1.85 -12.23
C ASP A 106 13.53 -0.88 -11.62
N MET A 107 12.28 -0.93 -12.07
CA MET A 107 11.17 -0.09 -11.61
C MET A 107 10.02 -0.97 -11.10
N PRO A 108 10.15 -1.59 -9.91
CA PRO A 108 9.10 -2.44 -9.38
C PRO A 108 7.80 -1.66 -9.15
N THR A 109 6.69 -2.36 -9.33
CA THR A 109 5.36 -1.84 -9.08
C THR A 109 4.73 -2.53 -7.89
N LEU A 110 4.24 -1.75 -6.91
CA LEU A 110 3.36 -2.25 -5.87
C LEU A 110 1.91 -2.01 -6.28
N ALA A 111 1.18 -3.10 -6.50
CA ALA A 111 -0.20 -3.07 -6.97
C ALA A 111 -1.19 -3.41 -5.84
N ILE A 112 -2.17 -2.54 -5.61
CA ILE A 112 -3.27 -2.79 -4.67
C ILE A 112 -4.43 -3.40 -5.44
N CYS A 113 -4.65 -4.72 -5.24
CA CYS A 113 -5.59 -5.51 -6.03
C CYS A 113 -6.42 -6.48 -5.15
N PRO A 114 -7.18 -5.98 -4.16
CA PRO A 114 -8.10 -6.83 -3.43
C PRO A 114 -9.26 -7.31 -4.33
N GLN A 115 -9.96 -8.38 -3.91
CA GLN A 115 -11.16 -8.87 -4.60
C GLN A 115 -12.36 -7.95 -4.34
N ASP A 116 -12.31 -6.76 -4.91
CA ASP A 116 -13.36 -5.73 -4.87
C ASP A 116 -14.07 -5.56 -6.22
N SER A 117 -14.92 -4.55 -6.32
CA SER A 117 -15.70 -4.22 -7.53
C SER A 117 -14.85 -3.88 -8.77
N VAL A 118 -13.55 -3.53 -8.58
CA VAL A 118 -12.63 -3.16 -9.66
C VAL A 118 -11.49 -4.18 -9.88
N TYR A 119 -11.52 -5.30 -9.18
CA TYR A 119 -10.49 -6.35 -9.20
C TYR A 119 -10.04 -6.73 -10.63
N ASN A 120 -10.97 -7.15 -11.49
CA ASN A 120 -10.63 -7.59 -12.85
C ASN A 120 -9.94 -6.50 -13.68
N LYS A 121 -10.34 -5.23 -13.49
CA LYS A 121 -9.74 -4.09 -14.19
C LYS A 121 -8.32 -3.83 -13.67
N THR A 122 -8.10 -3.95 -12.37
CA THR A 122 -6.77 -3.81 -11.76
C THR A 122 -5.85 -4.95 -12.20
N LEU A 123 -6.38 -6.17 -12.22
CA LEU A 123 -5.65 -7.35 -12.68
C LEU A 123 -5.17 -7.19 -14.13
N SER A 124 -6.03 -6.69 -15.04
CA SER A 124 -5.62 -6.40 -16.43
C SER A 124 -4.49 -5.36 -16.50
N ASN A 125 -4.48 -4.36 -15.63
CA ASN A 125 -3.36 -3.41 -15.58
C ASN A 125 -2.06 -4.05 -15.07
N ILE A 126 -2.14 -5.00 -14.15
CA ILE A 126 -0.99 -5.80 -13.69
C ILE A 126 -0.46 -6.64 -14.85
N GLU A 127 -1.33 -7.29 -15.63
CA GLU A 127 -0.95 -8.05 -16.82
C GLU A 127 -0.26 -7.16 -17.88
N GLU A 128 -0.70 -5.90 -18.06
CA GLU A 128 -0.04 -4.92 -18.93
C GLU A 128 1.40 -4.59 -18.47
N ILE A 129 1.63 -4.52 -17.17
CA ILE A 129 2.96 -4.31 -16.57
C ILE A 129 3.83 -5.56 -16.78
N LYS A 130 3.30 -6.74 -16.48
CA LYS A 130 4.01 -8.02 -16.63
C LYS A 130 4.39 -8.30 -18.09
N ALA A 131 3.55 -7.92 -19.06
CA ALA A 131 3.85 -8.01 -20.48
C ALA A 131 5.07 -7.16 -20.92
N ARG A 132 5.55 -6.24 -20.05
CA ARG A 132 6.73 -5.39 -20.27
C ARG A 132 7.89 -5.75 -19.33
N ASN A 133 7.90 -6.97 -18.81
CA ASN A 133 8.89 -7.47 -17.85
C ASN A 133 8.94 -6.64 -16.54
N GLY A 134 7.87 -5.93 -16.18
CA GLY A 134 7.80 -5.22 -14.91
C GLY A 134 7.73 -6.20 -13.75
N LYS A 135 8.48 -5.91 -12.69
CA LYS A 135 8.41 -6.63 -11.42
C LYS A 135 7.22 -6.13 -10.60
N VAL A 136 6.36 -7.03 -10.13
CA VAL A 136 5.12 -6.67 -9.43
C VAL A 136 5.04 -7.36 -8.06
N LEU A 137 4.94 -6.54 -7.01
CA LEU A 137 4.47 -6.94 -5.69
C LEU A 137 2.99 -6.56 -5.57
N ALA A 138 2.11 -7.50 -5.24
CA ALA A 138 0.70 -7.22 -5.05
C ALA A 138 0.28 -7.28 -3.58
N ILE A 139 -0.65 -6.39 -3.17
CA ILE A 139 -1.46 -6.60 -1.97
C ILE A 139 -2.84 -7.06 -2.45
N ALA A 140 -3.23 -8.28 -2.06
CA ALA A 140 -4.39 -8.97 -2.60
C ALA A 140 -5.22 -9.65 -1.50
N THR A 141 -6.37 -10.17 -1.85
CA THR A 141 -7.24 -10.88 -0.91
C THR A 141 -6.77 -12.32 -0.70
N GLU A 142 -6.79 -12.78 0.52
CA GLU A 142 -6.49 -14.16 0.92
C GLU A 142 -7.29 -15.18 0.08
N GLY A 143 -6.59 -16.20 -0.45
CA GLY A 143 -7.18 -17.22 -1.31
C GLY A 143 -7.27 -16.85 -2.79
N ASP A 144 -6.69 -15.74 -3.24
CA ASP A 144 -6.63 -15.39 -4.65
C ASP A 144 -5.51 -16.14 -5.39
N GLU A 145 -5.84 -17.31 -5.91
CA GLU A 145 -4.90 -18.12 -6.68
C GLU A 145 -4.59 -17.54 -8.07
N LYS A 146 -5.43 -16.65 -8.58
CA LYS A 146 -5.23 -16.07 -9.92
C LYS A 146 -4.11 -15.06 -9.90
N ILE A 147 -4.10 -14.15 -8.94
CA ILE A 147 -3.06 -13.13 -8.84
C ILE A 147 -1.68 -13.75 -8.54
N SER A 148 -1.63 -14.80 -7.71
CA SER A 148 -0.40 -15.51 -7.37
C SER A 148 0.35 -16.10 -8.57
N LYS A 149 -0.36 -16.34 -9.66
CA LYS A 149 0.23 -16.88 -10.91
C LYS A 149 0.77 -15.78 -11.85
N ILE A 150 0.47 -14.53 -11.55
CA ILE A 150 0.74 -13.40 -12.44
C ILE A 150 1.86 -12.52 -11.89
N VAL A 151 1.86 -12.29 -10.56
CA VAL A 151 2.81 -11.37 -9.92
C VAL A 151 4.04 -12.10 -9.38
N ASP A 152 5.08 -11.35 -9.06
CA ASP A 152 6.34 -11.91 -8.55
C ASP A 152 6.24 -12.20 -7.05
N ASP A 153 5.60 -11.30 -6.30
CA ASP A 153 5.37 -11.44 -4.86
C ASP A 153 3.96 -10.98 -4.49
N VAL A 154 3.40 -11.54 -3.41
CA VAL A 154 2.07 -11.16 -2.94
C VAL A 154 2.00 -11.12 -1.41
N ILE A 155 1.33 -10.06 -0.91
CA ILE A 155 0.91 -9.95 0.49
C ILE A 155 -0.59 -10.15 0.53
N PHE A 156 -1.05 -11.21 1.17
CA PHE A 156 -2.47 -11.50 1.31
C PHE A 156 -3.05 -10.87 2.56
N VAL A 157 -4.11 -10.07 2.38
CA VAL A 157 -4.93 -9.56 3.48
C VAL A 157 -6.24 -10.36 3.60
N PRO A 158 -6.82 -10.48 4.80
CA PRO A 158 -8.07 -11.17 5.00
C PRO A 158 -9.19 -10.70 4.07
N LYS A 159 -10.06 -11.62 3.68
CA LYS A 159 -11.28 -11.29 2.91
C LYS A 159 -12.28 -10.58 3.82
N VAL A 160 -12.71 -9.39 3.40
CA VAL A 160 -13.65 -8.54 4.13
C VAL A 160 -14.63 -7.88 3.17
N GLU A 161 -15.61 -7.15 3.71
CA GLU A 161 -16.46 -6.25 2.92
C GLU A 161 -15.61 -5.16 2.26
N GLU A 162 -15.97 -4.78 1.03
CA GLU A 162 -15.16 -3.89 0.17
C GLU A 162 -14.75 -2.60 0.90
N GLU A 163 -15.66 -2.01 1.66
CA GLU A 163 -15.41 -0.78 2.40
C GLU A 163 -14.39 -0.92 3.54
N LEU A 164 -14.08 -2.13 3.99
CA LEU A 164 -13.12 -2.36 5.08
C LEU A 164 -11.68 -2.60 4.60
N TYR A 165 -11.49 -2.94 3.32
CA TYR A 165 -10.14 -3.13 2.77
C TYR A 165 -9.16 -1.98 3.04
N PRO A 166 -9.56 -0.69 3.02
CA PRO A 166 -8.63 0.39 3.29
C PRO A 166 -7.87 0.27 4.61
N PHE A 167 -8.52 -0.22 5.67
CA PHE A 167 -7.86 -0.45 6.96
C PHE A 167 -6.81 -1.56 6.90
N LEU A 168 -7.12 -2.64 6.18
CA LEU A 168 -6.27 -3.81 6.09
C LEU A 168 -5.08 -3.59 5.15
N ILE A 169 -5.27 -2.82 4.10
CA ILE A 169 -4.25 -2.53 3.07
C ILE A 169 -3.24 -1.48 3.56
N ALA A 170 -3.70 -0.49 4.33
CA ALA A 170 -2.81 0.55 4.85
C ALA A 170 -1.67 -0.02 5.71
N ILE A 171 -1.92 -1.09 6.46
CA ILE A 171 -0.93 -1.71 7.36
C ILE A 171 0.25 -2.33 6.59
N PRO A 172 0.05 -3.26 5.64
CA PRO A 172 1.17 -3.81 4.88
C PRO A 172 1.91 -2.77 4.05
N LEU A 173 1.26 -1.69 3.58
CA LEU A 173 1.94 -0.56 2.94
C LEU A 173 2.91 0.13 3.90
N GLN A 174 2.47 0.37 5.14
CA GLN A 174 3.29 1.00 6.19
C GLN A 174 4.41 0.07 6.67
N LEU A 175 4.14 -1.22 6.89
CA LEU A 175 5.13 -2.22 7.28
C LEU A 175 6.18 -2.43 6.18
N PHE A 176 5.78 -2.50 4.92
CA PHE A 176 6.72 -2.61 3.80
C PHE A 176 7.68 -1.41 3.76
N ALA A 177 7.16 -0.19 3.86
CA ALA A 177 7.99 1.01 3.90
C ALA A 177 8.93 1.02 5.12
N TYR A 178 8.44 0.58 6.29
CA TYR A 178 9.23 0.45 7.51
C TYR A 178 10.40 -0.51 7.32
N HIS A 179 10.16 -1.75 6.88
CA HIS A 179 11.21 -2.74 6.69
C HIS A 179 12.21 -2.36 5.59
N VAL A 180 11.75 -1.74 4.50
CA VAL A 180 12.65 -1.20 3.47
C VAL A 180 13.56 -0.12 4.07
N ALA A 181 13.03 0.78 4.89
CA ALA A 181 13.81 1.84 5.53
C ALA A 181 14.81 1.28 6.55
N ASP A 182 14.41 0.28 7.34
CA ASP A 182 15.26 -0.41 8.31
C ASP A 182 16.42 -1.11 7.62
N LEU A 183 16.18 -1.87 6.56
CA LEU A 183 17.21 -2.52 5.74
C LEU A 183 18.16 -1.54 5.04
N ARG A 184 17.71 -0.31 4.81
CA ARG A 184 18.54 0.79 4.27
C ARG A 184 19.24 1.59 5.36
N GLU A 185 19.12 1.20 6.63
CA GLU A 185 19.70 1.88 7.79
C GLU A 185 19.29 3.36 7.89
N CYS A 186 18.02 3.66 7.51
CA CYS A 186 17.48 5.01 7.58
C CYS A 186 16.94 5.31 8.98
N ASP A 187 17.03 6.57 9.43
CA ASP A 187 16.34 7.03 10.65
C ASP A 187 14.84 7.15 10.39
N ILE A 188 14.08 6.12 10.79
CA ILE A 188 12.65 5.99 10.51
C ILE A 188 11.83 7.00 11.33
N ASP A 189 12.24 7.28 12.56
CA ASP A 189 11.53 8.19 13.45
C ASP A 189 11.80 9.66 13.15
N LYS A 190 13.00 9.97 12.66
CA LYS A 190 13.45 11.33 12.34
C LYS A 190 14.06 11.39 10.95
N PRO A 191 13.27 11.12 9.90
CA PRO A 191 13.79 11.17 8.54
C PRO A 191 14.31 12.57 8.21
N ARG A 192 15.40 12.62 7.44
CA ARG A 192 16.01 13.90 7.03
C ARG A 192 14.99 14.76 6.30
N ASN A 193 15.11 16.09 6.47
CA ASN A 193 14.27 17.10 5.81
C ASN A 193 12.79 17.08 6.19
N LEU A 194 12.38 16.25 7.15
CA LEU A 194 11.01 16.20 7.62
C LEU A 194 10.90 16.63 9.08
N ALA A 195 9.88 17.40 9.39
CA ALA A 195 9.47 17.77 10.75
C ALA A 195 7.96 17.86 10.84
N LYS A 196 7.40 17.71 12.04
CA LYS A 196 5.93 17.85 12.25
C LYS A 196 5.41 19.28 12.03
N SER A 197 6.28 20.26 12.15
CA SER A 197 6.01 21.64 11.76
C SER A 197 7.28 22.19 11.09
N VAL A 198 7.11 22.70 9.88
CA VAL A 198 8.18 23.42 9.17
C VAL A 198 7.84 24.89 9.27
N THR A 199 8.64 25.64 10.06
CA THR A 199 8.61 27.09 10.08
C THR A 199 9.82 27.57 9.31
N VAL A 200 9.59 28.19 8.15
CA VAL A 200 10.60 28.96 7.42
C VAL A 200 10.22 30.41 7.61
N GLU A 201 11.05 31.16 8.32
CA GLU A 201 10.98 32.62 8.33
C GLU A 201 11.81 33.20 7.19
#